data_de7bce9f97ee15801117196f1a405359
#
_entry.id   de7bce9f97ee15801117196f1a405359
#
_cell.length_a   1.000
_cell.length_b   1.000
_cell.length_c   1.000
_cell.angle_alpha   90.00
_cell.angle_beta   90.00
_cell.angle_gamma   90.00
#
_symmetry.space_group_name_H-M   'P 1'
#
loop_
_entity.id
_entity.type
_entity.pdbx_description
1 polymer ?
#
loop_
_entity_poly.entity_id
_entity_poly.type
_entity_poly.pdbx_seq_one_letter_code
_entity_poly.pdbx_strand_id
1 'polypeptide(L)'
;MVRDQRKYQGFSLIEILVVVALIIILATITLVAINPGKNFRDTRNAQRSADVTQILNAVTQYTSEEGNSVAGLGTIATCDSANAYAGTEIGIGTGMVDLSTVLVDEFIVAIPRGPSRAADAGGNGYNICVTAGGRVQVSAPLRENNKEIVVKR
;
A
#
# COMPACT_ATOMS: atom_id res chain seq x y z
N MET A 1 55.62 42.82 16.08
CA MET A 1 54.35 42.06 15.75
C MET A 1 54.77 40.85 14.95
N VAL A 2 54.85 39.69 15.57
CA VAL A 2 55.14 38.40 14.89
C VAL A 2 53.83 37.84 14.41
N ARG A 3 53.57 37.76 13.08
CA ARG A 3 52.45 37.10 12.48
C ARG A 3 52.65 35.60 12.63
N ASP A 4 51.83 34.96 13.45
CA ASP A 4 51.72 33.52 13.60
C ASP A 4 51.16 32.93 12.26
N GLN A 5 52.07 32.37 11.47
CA GLN A 5 51.74 31.67 10.22
C GLN A 5 51.18 30.30 10.59
N ARG A 6 49.87 30.20 10.84
CA ARG A 6 49.20 28.91 10.98
C ARG A 6 49.37 28.14 9.67
N LYS A 7 50.21 27.11 9.68
CA LYS A 7 50.36 26.16 8.57
C LYS A 7 49.06 25.36 8.45
N TYR A 8 48.29 25.68 7.45
CA TYR A 8 47.15 24.83 7.06
C TYR A 8 47.74 23.53 6.50
N GLN A 9 47.64 22.43 7.23
CA GLN A 9 47.98 21.10 6.72
C GLN A 9 46.80 20.64 5.85
N GLY A 10 47.02 20.54 4.54
CA GLY A 10 46.06 19.96 3.61
C GLY A 10 46.10 18.44 3.68
N PHE A 11 44.93 17.80 3.38
CA PHE A 11 44.84 16.33 3.29
C PHE A 11 45.71 15.78 2.15
N SER A 12 46.31 14.64 2.37
CA SER A 12 47.06 13.92 1.35
C SER A 12 46.06 13.25 0.37
N LEU A 13 46.41 13.23 -0.93
CA LEU A 13 45.61 12.55 -1.96
C LEU A 13 45.41 11.07 -1.63
N ILE A 14 46.42 10.40 -1.09
CA ILE A 14 46.35 8.99 -0.67
C ILE A 14 45.36 8.79 0.51
N GLU A 15 45.30 9.74 1.43
CA GLU A 15 44.37 9.67 2.57
C GLU A 15 42.93 9.72 2.12
N ILE A 16 42.59 10.62 1.20
CA ILE A 16 41.24 10.68 0.61
C ILE A 16 40.93 9.42 -0.19
N LEU A 17 41.89 8.90 -0.96
CA LEU A 17 41.70 7.69 -1.77
C LEU A 17 41.40 6.47 -0.90
N VAL A 18 42.14 6.29 0.20
CA VAL A 18 41.91 5.18 1.14
C VAL A 18 40.54 5.29 1.81
N VAL A 19 40.15 6.49 2.25
CA VAL A 19 38.85 6.74 2.88
C VAL A 19 37.69 6.42 1.91
N VAL A 20 37.77 6.90 0.67
CA VAL A 20 36.75 6.61 -0.35
C VAL A 20 36.66 5.10 -0.64
N ALA A 21 37.78 4.40 -0.74
CA ALA A 21 37.80 2.95 -0.94
C ALA A 21 37.10 2.21 0.21
N LEU A 22 37.36 2.60 1.46
CA LEU A 22 36.71 2.00 2.63
C LEU A 22 35.19 2.28 2.64
N ILE A 23 34.77 3.51 2.31
CA ILE A 23 33.35 3.85 2.21
C ILE A 23 32.63 3.01 1.15
N ILE A 24 33.24 2.80 -0.02
CA ILE A 24 32.64 1.97 -1.08
C ILE A 24 32.48 0.52 -0.62
N ILE A 25 33.45 -0.06 0.06
CA ILE A 25 33.37 -1.43 0.60
C ILE A 25 32.23 -1.52 1.61
N LEU A 26 32.15 -0.60 2.58
CA LEU A 26 31.07 -0.60 3.58
C LEU A 26 29.70 -0.39 2.97
N ALA A 27 29.57 0.53 2.00
CA ALA A 27 28.32 0.77 1.29
C ALA A 27 27.85 -0.48 0.52
N THR A 28 28.77 -1.20 -0.11
CA THR A 28 28.43 -2.43 -0.85
C THR A 28 27.88 -3.52 0.08
N ILE A 29 28.54 -3.75 1.21
CA ILE A 29 28.09 -4.74 2.20
C ILE A 29 26.71 -4.38 2.75
N THR A 30 26.48 -3.11 3.09
CA THR A 30 25.19 -2.65 3.62
C THR A 30 24.06 -2.78 2.60
N LEU A 31 24.28 -2.44 1.33
CA LEU A 31 23.26 -2.58 0.27
C LEU A 31 22.84 -4.03 0.07
N VAL A 32 23.79 -4.98 0.10
CA VAL A 32 23.49 -6.41 -0.01
C VAL A 32 22.70 -6.92 1.21
N ALA A 33 23.08 -6.48 2.43
CA ALA A 33 22.44 -6.91 3.66
C ALA A 33 20.98 -6.42 3.81
N ILE A 34 20.67 -5.21 3.34
CA ILE A 34 19.34 -4.59 3.52
C ILE A 34 18.30 -5.14 2.53
N ASN A 35 18.69 -5.66 1.37
CA ASN A 35 17.79 -6.11 0.29
C ASN A 35 16.68 -5.07 -0.02
N PRO A 36 16.99 -3.94 -0.65
CA PRO A 36 16.06 -2.83 -0.85
C PRO A 36 14.81 -3.26 -1.64
N GLY A 37 14.95 -4.19 -2.59
CA GLY A 37 13.82 -4.71 -3.36
C GLY A 37 12.74 -5.40 -2.51
N LYS A 38 13.15 -6.14 -1.47
CA LYS A 38 12.21 -6.72 -0.51
C LYS A 38 11.52 -5.64 0.31
N ASN A 39 12.27 -4.67 0.82
CA ASN A 39 11.73 -3.59 1.64
C ASN A 39 10.69 -2.75 0.89
N PHE A 40 10.92 -2.46 -0.40
CA PHE A 40 9.92 -1.76 -1.23
C PHE A 40 8.63 -2.57 -1.40
N ARG A 41 8.72 -3.90 -1.61
CA ARG A 41 7.53 -4.76 -1.68
C ARG A 41 6.78 -4.83 -0.35
N ASP A 42 7.51 -4.93 0.75
CA ASP A 42 6.92 -4.96 2.09
C ASP A 42 6.22 -3.63 2.43
N THR A 43 6.81 -2.49 2.04
CA THR A 43 6.19 -1.16 2.19
C THR A 43 4.89 -1.05 1.39
N ARG A 44 4.88 -1.48 0.12
CA ARG A 44 3.65 -1.50 -0.69
C ARG A 44 2.58 -2.42 -0.12
N ASN A 45 2.96 -3.57 0.43
CA ASN A 45 2.02 -4.46 1.11
C ASN A 45 1.49 -3.86 2.42
N ALA A 46 2.31 -3.13 3.17
CA ALA A 46 1.85 -2.41 4.35
C ALA A 46 0.80 -1.33 3.99
N GLN A 47 1.04 -0.58 2.92
CA GLN A 47 0.06 0.37 2.39
C GLN A 47 -1.24 -0.35 1.99
N ARG A 48 -1.18 -1.44 1.21
CA ARG A 48 -2.38 -2.21 0.83
C ARG A 48 -3.16 -2.70 2.05
N SER A 49 -2.46 -3.13 3.10
CA SER A 49 -3.11 -3.59 4.34
C SER A 49 -3.84 -2.46 5.06
N ALA A 50 -3.27 -1.26 5.08
CA ALA A 50 -3.93 -0.07 5.61
C ALA A 50 -5.15 0.32 4.76
N ASP A 51 -5.01 0.32 3.44
CA ASP A 51 -6.07 0.70 2.50
C ASP A 51 -7.29 -0.23 2.61
N VAL A 52 -7.10 -1.56 2.62
CA VAL A 52 -8.23 -2.52 2.75
C VAL A 52 -8.92 -2.38 4.11
N THR A 53 -8.18 -2.08 5.17
CA THR A 53 -8.75 -1.82 6.50
C THR A 53 -9.56 -0.53 6.51
N GLN A 54 -9.06 0.52 5.88
CA GLN A 54 -9.76 1.79 5.75
C GLN A 54 -11.07 1.65 4.96
N ILE A 55 -11.03 0.96 3.82
CA ILE A 55 -12.24 0.68 3.01
C ILE A 55 -13.25 -0.11 3.84
N LEU A 56 -12.82 -1.18 4.52
CA LEU A 56 -13.72 -2.01 5.34
C LEU A 56 -14.34 -1.22 6.49
N ASN A 57 -13.59 -0.32 7.12
CA ASN A 57 -14.10 0.54 8.18
C ASN A 57 -15.18 1.49 7.65
N ALA A 58 -14.96 2.13 6.50
CA ALA A 58 -15.96 3.00 5.86
C ALA A 58 -17.24 2.24 5.51
N VAL A 59 -17.12 1.04 4.90
CA VAL A 59 -18.25 0.15 4.61
C VAL A 59 -18.98 -0.23 5.89
N THR A 60 -18.26 -0.54 6.96
CA THR A 60 -18.86 -0.92 8.25
C THR A 60 -19.62 0.26 8.87
N GLN A 61 -19.09 1.46 8.82
CA GLN A 61 -19.75 2.67 9.30
C GLN A 61 -21.06 2.91 8.52
N TYR A 62 -20.97 2.89 7.19
CA TYR A 62 -22.15 3.02 6.32
C TYR A 62 -23.23 2.00 6.66
N THR A 63 -22.88 0.72 6.77
CA THR A 63 -23.86 -0.35 7.07
C THR A 63 -24.36 -0.37 8.50
N SER A 64 -23.75 0.40 9.40
CA SER A 64 -24.18 0.58 10.79
C SER A 64 -25.25 1.67 10.96
N GLU A 65 -25.45 2.51 9.96
CA GLU A 65 -26.48 3.52 9.98
C GLU A 65 -27.85 2.92 9.67
N GLU A 66 -28.88 3.47 10.29
CA GLU A 66 -30.26 3.01 10.12
C GLU A 66 -30.73 3.23 8.68
N GLY A 67 -31.21 2.16 8.05
CA GLY A 67 -31.68 2.18 6.66
C GLY A 67 -30.62 1.83 5.62
N ASN A 68 -29.33 1.80 5.98
CA ASN A 68 -28.24 1.43 5.09
C ASN A 68 -27.98 -0.10 5.13
N SER A 69 -27.60 -0.63 4.00
CA SER A 69 -27.27 -2.07 3.87
C SER A 69 -26.19 -2.30 2.82
N VAL A 70 -25.59 -3.49 2.82
CA VAL A 70 -24.59 -3.87 1.82
C VAL A 70 -25.14 -3.77 0.38
N ALA A 71 -26.44 -4.00 0.17
CA ALA A 71 -27.08 -3.84 -1.13
C ALA A 71 -27.07 -2.39 -1.65
N GLY A 72 -27.04 -1.40 -0.76
CA GLY A 72 -26.93 0.01 -1.11
C GLY A 72 -25.57 0.41 -1.66
N LEU A 73 -24.53 -0.40 -1.45
CA LEU A 73 -23.19 -0.17 -2.00
C LEU A 73 -23.08 -0.52 -3.50
N GLY A 74 -24.08 -1.20 -4.07
CA GLY A 74 -24.07 -1.64 -5.47
C GLY A 74 -23.94 -3.15 -5.64
N THR A 75 -23.66 -3.60 -6.86
CA THR A 75 -23.54 -5.03 -7.17
C THR A 75 -22.19 -5.58 -6.72
N ILE A 76 -22.21 -6.32 -5.62
CA ILE A 76 -21.01 -6.95 -5.04
C ILE A 76 -21.14 -8.46 -5.18
N ALA A 77 -20.11 -9.12 -5.70
CA ALA A 77 -20.07 -10.57 -5.86
C ALA A 77 -20.03 -11.29 -4.50
N THR A 78 -20.53 -12.52 -4.48
CA THR A 78 -20.34 -13.43 -3.33
C THR A 78 -18.85 -13.84 -3.24
N CYS A 79 -18.33 -13.94 -2.01
CA CYS A 79 -16.97 -14.41 -1.81
C CYS A 79 -16.82 -15.87 -2.26
N ASP A 80 -15.72 -16.17 -2.94
CA ASP A 80 -15.34 -17.53 -3.29
C ASP A 80 -14.54 -18.16 -2.15
N SER A 81 -14.98 -19.32 -1.68
CA SER A 81 -14.28 -20.05 -0.61
C SER A 81 -12.93 -20.61 -1.05
N ALA A 82 -12.75 -20.85 -2.36
CA ALA A 82 -11.49 -21.36 -2.93
C ALA A 82 -10.49 -20.24 -3.23
N ASN A 83 -10.96 -18.99 -3.40
CA ASN A 83 -10.10 -17.85 -3.72
C ASN A 83 -10.49 -16.62 -2.90
N ALA A 84 -9.79 -16.40 -1.80
CA ALA A 84 -10.02 -15.25 -0.90
C ALA A 84 -9.80 -13.87 -1.56
N TYR A 85 -9.28 -13.82 -2.78
CA TYR A 85 -9.06 -12.58 -3.55
C TYR A 85 -10.07 -12.40 -4.69
N ALA A 86 -10.96 -13.36 -4.90
CA ALA A 86 -12.09 -13.21 -5.82
C ALA A 86 -13.10 -12.20 -5.24
N GLY A 87 -13.78 -11.47 -6.13
CA GLY A 87 -14.77 -10.48 -5.76
C GLY A 87 -14.92 -9.42 -6.85
N THR A 88 -15.75 -8.42 -6.59
CA THR A 88 -15.92 -7.28 -7.48
C THR A 88 -14.80 -6.28 -7.22
N GLU A 89 -14.08 -5.84 -8.27
CA GLU A 89 -13.08 -4.80 -8.12
C GLU A 89 -13.75 -3.46 -7.78
N ILE A 90 -13.17 -2.71 -6.85
CA ILE A 90 -13.64 -1.38 -6.48
C ILE A 90 -13.12 -0.37 -7.51
N GLY A 91 -14.03 0.42 -8.10
CA GLY A 91 -13.70 1.42 -9.12
C GLY A 91 -14.88 1.81 -10.00
N ILE A 92 -14.61 2.62 -11.02
CA ILE A 92 -15.60 3.20 -11.94
C ILE A 92 -15.66 2.50 -13.30
N GLY A 93 -14.94 1.39 -13.48
CA GLY A 93 -14.93 0.62 -14.73
C GLY A 93 -16.13 -0.34 -14.88
N THR A 94 -16.30 -0.89 -16.08
CA THR A 94 -17.32 -1.89 -16.35
C THR A 94 -17.10 -3.15 -15.49
N GLY A 95 -18.13 -3.61 -14.79
CA GLY A 95 -18.06 -4.77 -13.89
C GLY A 95 -17.39 -4.49 -12.54
N MET A 96 -17.12 -3.23 -12.25
CA MET A 96 -16.61 -2.77 -10.96
C MET A 96 -17.72 -2.17 -10.10
N VAL A 97 -17.47 -2.01 -8.81
CA VAL A 97 -18.38 -1.33 -7.89
C VAL A 97 -17.82 0.04 -7.51
N ASP A 98 -18.57 1.08 -7.78
CA ASP A 98 -18.22 2.45 -7.41
C ASP A 98 -18.71 2.76 -6.00
N LEU A 99 -17.80 2.62 -5.04
CA LEU A 99 -18.05 2.98 -3.65
C LEU A 99 -17.91 4.49 -3.38
N SER A 100 -17.39 5.26 -4.33
CA SER A 100 -17.15 6.70 -4.12
C SER A 100 -18.46 7.47 -3.98
N THR A 101 -19.50 7.08 -4.69
CA THR A 101 -20.82 7.72 -4.68
C THR A 101 -21.54 7.60 -3.35
N VAL A 102 -21.17 6.61 -2.53
CA VAL A 102 -21.85 6.28 -1.27
C VAL A 102 -20.99 6.56 -0.05
N LEU A 103 -19.68 6.37 -0.16
CA LEU A 103 -18.78 6.43 0.99
C LEU A 103 -17.95 7.72 1.07
N VAL A 104 -17.67 8.38 -0.06
CA VAL A 104 -16.82 9.59 -0.05
C VAL A 104 -17.60 10.77 0.54
N ASP A 105 -16.87 11.61 1.23
CA ASP A 105 -17.31 12.79 2.00
C ASP A 105 -17.98 12.49 3.33
N GLU A 106 -18.63 11.35 3.50
CA GLU A 106 -19.35 11.03 4.74
C GLU A 106 -18.57 10.03 5.62
N PHE A 107 -18.06 8.96 5.03
CA PHE A 107 -17.38 7.86 5.75
C PHE A 107 -15.89 7.79 5.48
N ILE A 108 -15.44 8.33 4.35
CA ILE A 108 -14.04 8.32 3.92
C ILE A 108 -13.76 9.55 3.03
N VAL A 109 -12.59 10.12 3.13
CA VAL A 109 -12.21 11.29 2.32
C VAL A 109 -12.07 10.94 0.84
N ALA A 110 -11.50 9.77 0.53
CA ALA A 110 -11.37 9.24 -0.82
C ALA A 110 -11.16 7.72 -0.76
N ILE A 111 -11.63 7.00 -1.76
CA ILE A 111 -11.33 5.56 -1.87
C ILE A 111 -9.85 5.39 -2.22
N PRO A 112 -9.05 4.72 -1.38
CA PRO A 112 -7.62 4.55 -1.63
C PRO A 112 -7.36 3.74 -2.89
N ARG A 113 -6.24 4.04 -3.54
CA ARG A 113 -5.75 3.32 -4.71
C ARG A 113 -4.49 2.55 -4.37
N GLY A 114 -4.42 1.31 -4.81
CA GLY A 114 -3.26 0.46 -4.60
C GLY A 114 -1.98 1.00 -5.26
N PRO A 115 -0.82 0.87 -4.62
CA PRO A 115 0.44 1.50 -5.05
C PRO A 115 0.97 1.02 -6.40
N SER A 116 0.49 -0.12 -6.89
CA SER A 116 0.87 -0.68 -8.20
C SER A 116 -0.22 -0.54 -9.26
N ARG A 117 -1.33 0.16 -8.97
CA ARG A 117 -2.43 0.32 -9.91
C ARG A 117 -2.23 1.55 -10.77
N ALA A 118 -2.30 1.40 -12.09
CA ALA A 118 -2.20 2.52 -13.02
C ALA A 118 -3.34 3.54 -12.80
N ALA A 119 -3.04 4.81 -12.97
CA ALA A 119 -3.99 5.90 -12.69
C ALA A 119 -5.24 5.86 -13.58
N ASP A 120 -5.10 5.35 -14.79
CA ASP A 120 -6.14 5.24 -15.83
C ASP A 120 -6.88 3.90 -15.86
N ALA A 121 -6.59 3.01 -14.92
CA ALA A 121 -7.13 1.65 -14.91
C ALA A 121 -8.63 1.53 -14.55
N GLY A 122 -9.29 2.64 -14.18
CA GLY A 122 -10.68 2.63 -13.71
C GLY A 122 -10.89 1.97 -12.36
N GLY A 123 -10.16 0.90 -12.03
CA GLY A 123 -10.19 0.20 -10.75
C GLY A 123 -9.11 0.64 -9.78
N ASN A 124 -9.35 0.45 -8.50
CA ASN A 124 -8.44 0.83 -7.44
C ASN A 124 -7.43 -0.28 -7.07
N GLY A 125 -7.60 -1.50 -7.59
CA GLY A 125 -6.75 -2.65 -7.29
C GLY A 125 -7.12 -3.39 -6.01
N TYR A 126 -8.30 -3.15 -5.47
CA TYR A 126 -8.89 -3.84 -4.32
C TYR A 126 -10.19 -4.51 -4.71
N ASN A 127 -10.43 -5.71 -4.19
CA ASN A 127 -11.66 -6.43 -4.41
C ASN A 127 -12.51 -6.46 -3.14
N ILE A 128 -13.83 -6.37 -3.33
CA ILE A 128 -14.83 -6.51 -2.29
C ILE A 128 -15.77 -7.68 -2.62
N CYS A 129 -16.15 -8.44 -1.63
CA CYS A 129 -17.16 -9.49 -1.77
C CYS A 129 -17.99 -9.65 -0.49
N VAL A 130 -19.13 -10.30 -0.60
CA VAL A 130 -20.03 -10.62 0.52
C VAL A 130 -19.98 -12.11 0.80
N THR A 131 -19.69 -12.51 2.02
CA THR A 131 -19.71 -13.92 2.43
C THR A 131 -21.12 -14.48 2.50
N ALA A 132 -21.28 -15.79 2.48
CA ALA A 132 -22.57 -16.46 2.65
C ALA A 132 -23.29 -16.07 3.97
N GLY A 133 -22.53 -15.66 4.99
CA GLY A 133 -23.08 -15.15 6.26
C GLY A 133 -23.36 -13.65 6.28
N GLY A 134 -23.31 -12.96 5.13
CA GLY A 134 -23.61 -11.52 5.02
C GLY A 134 -22.48 -10.58 5.45
N ARG A 135 -21.29 -11.10 5.76
CA ARG A 135 -20.13 -10.30 6.11
C ARG A 135 -19.42 -9.74 4.88
N VAL A 136 -18.95 -8.52 4.96
CA VAL A 136 -18.15 -7.92 3.90
C VAL A 136 -16.69 -8.31 4.07
N GLN A 137 -16.05 -8.67 2.97
CA GLN A 137 -14.62 -8.93 2.88
C GLN A 137 -13.99 -8.01 1.84
N VAL A 138 -12.87 -7.40 2.19
CA VAL A 138 -12.03 -6.61 1.28
C VAL A 138 -10.66 -7.24 1.18
N SER A 139 -10.13 -7.32 -0.02
CA SER A 139 -8.85 -7.99 -0.30
C SER A 139 -7.99 -7.21 -1.29
N ALA A 140 -6.69 -7.45 -1.27
CA ALA A 140 -5.70 -6.86 -2.16
C ALA A 140 -5.10 -7.92 -3.10
N PRO A 141 -5.67 -8.18 -4.29
CA PRO A 141 -5.18 -9.21 -5.21
C PRO A 141 -3.76 -8.92 -5.73
N LEU A 142 -3.36 -7.64 -5.84
CA LEU A 142 -2.03 -7.22 -6.30
C LEU A 142 -0.96 -7.26 -5.19
N ARG A 143 -1.18 -8.09 -4.16
CA ARG A 143 -0.20 -8.31 -3.10
C ARG A 143 1.11 -8.90 -3.61
N GLU A 144 2.19 -8.63 -2.90
CA GLU A 144 3.53 -9.11 -3.23
C GLU A 144 4.05 -10.06 -2.15
N ASN A 145 5.04 -10.89 -2.49
CA ASN A 145 5.66 -11.87 -1.58
C ASN A 145 4.66 -12.86 -0.95
N ASN A 146 3.56 -13.20 -1.61
CA ASN A 146 2.48 -14.06 -1.10
C ASN A 146 1.93 -13.66 0.28
N LYS A 147 2.09 -12.39 0.67
CA LYS A 147 1.54 -11.88 1.93
C LYS A 147 0.01 -11.92 1.86
N GLU A 148 -0.62 -12.48 2.88
CA GLU A 148 -2.08 -12.44 2.98
C GLU A 148 -2.53 -11.02 3.35
N ILE A 149 -3.40 -10.42 2.53
CA ILE A 149 -4.01 -9.10 2.74
C ILE A 149 -5.49 -9.23 2.43
N VAL A 150 -6.22 -9.71 3.42
CA VAL A 150 -7.66 -9.92 3.40
C VAL A 150 -8.21 -9.52 4.77
N VAL A 151 -9.24 -8.70 4.79
CA VAL A 151 -9.95 -8.31 6.00
C VAL A 151 -11.44 -8.53 5.82
N LYS A 152 -12.13 -8.95 6.87
CA LYS A 152 -13.57 -9.22 6.84
C LYS A 152 -14.24 -8.82 8.16
N ARG A 153 -15.45 -8.36 8.06
CA ARG A 153 -16.27 -7.98 9.23
C ARG A 153 -17.74 -8.27 8.98
#